data_6e767f74582c6fc0225634bcdd34b001
#
_entry.id   6e767f74582c6fc0225634bcdd34b001
#
_cell.length_a   1.000
_cell.length_b   1.000
_cell.length_c   1.000
_cell.angle_alpha   90.00
_cell.angle_beta   90.00
_cell.angle_gamma   90.00
#
_symmetry.space_group_name_H-M   'P 1'
#
loop_
_entity.id
_entity.type
_entity.pdbx_description
1 polymer ?
#
loop_
_entity_poly.entity_id
_entity_poly.type
_entity_poly.pdbx_seq_one_letter_code
_entity_poly.pdbx_strand_id
1 'polypeptide(L)'
;MSDILIDAAFDSGNIEVLSIDGNTARLAIRKDAQSDFFQWFHFRVSGAQARELTLKITGLNASAYPGGWPGYHAAVSEDREYWGRADSTFDSQEEGGTLTIRYRPAGSLAWFAYFAPYSWERHQDLIATTALSDGVQHRVLGH
;
A
#
# COMPACT_ATOMS: atom_id res chain seq x y z
N MET A 1 -6.07 -24.98 5.63
CA MET A 1 -6.17 -23.75 4.84
C MET A 1 -4.79 -23.18 4.68
N SER A 2 -4.45 -22.78 3.48
CA SER A 2 -3.10 -22.30 3.21
C SER A 2 -2.90 -20.89 3.71
N ASP A 3 -1.67 -20.55 4.07
CA ASP A 3 -1.33 -19.17 4.38
C ASP A 3 -1.31 -18.36 3.11
N ILE A 4 -1.51 -17.06 3.27
CA ILE A 4 -1.35 -16.15 2.14
C ILE A 4 0.14 -16.00 1.84
N LEU A 5 0.44 -15.50 0.66
CA LEU A 5 1.81 -15.19 0.27
C LEU A 5 1.93 -13.70 0.02
N ILE A 6 3.04 -13.11 0.43
CA ILE A 6 3.28 -11.69 0.26
C ILE A 6 4.61 -11.50 -0.42
N ASP A 7 4.66 -10.62 -1.40
CA ASP A 7 5.79 -10.48 -2.28
C ASP A 7 5.93 -9.00 -2.70
N ALA A 8 7.13 -8.50 -2.72
CA ALA A 8 7.44 -7.15 -3.17
C ALA A 8 8.57 -7.16 -4.20
N ALA A 9 8.80 -8.31 -4.84
CA ALA A 9 9.88 -8.44 -5.80
C ALA A 9 9.44 -7.95 -7.17
N PHE A 10 9.11 -6.67 -7.27
CA PHE A 10 8.74 -6.03 -8.53
C PHE A 10 9.09 -4.55 -8.41
N ASP A 11 8.94 -3.84 -9.52
CA ASP A 11 9.29 -2.43 -9.56
C ASP A 11 8.51 -1.65 -8.52
N SER A 12 9.18 -0.83 -7.76
CA SER A 12 8.66 -0.03 -6.65
C SER A 12 8.15 -0.86 -5.48
N GLY A 13 8.35 -2.17 -5.45
CA GLY A 13 7.92 -2.98 -4.33
C GLY A 13 8.78 -2.73 -3.10
N ASN A 14 8.16 -2.70 -1.92
CA ASN A 14 8.89 -2.51 -0.66
C ASN A 14 8.04 -2.99 0.51
N ILE A 15 8.44 -4.09 1.10
CA ILE A 15 7.86 -4.54 2.36
C ILE A 15 8.77 -5.60 2.96
N GLU A 16 8.77 -5.70 4.27
CA GLU A 16 9.43 -6.79 4.98
C GLU A 16 8.37 -7.60 5.68
N VAL A 17 8.35 -8.90 5.47
CA VAL A 17 7.38 -9.79 6.09
C VAL A 17 7.97 -10.30 7.40
N LEU A 18 7.33 -9.96 8.51
CA LEU A 18 7.79 -10.40 9.83
C LEU A 18 7.17 -11.75 10.19
N SER A 19 5.90 -11.95 9.90
CA SER A 19 5.25 -13.23 10.15
C SER A 19 3.96 -13.32 9.35
N ILE A 20 3.54 -14.53 9.04
CA ILE A 20 2.26 -14.78 8.38
C ILE A 20 1.59 -15.93 9.13
N ASP A 21 0.32 -15.75 9.46
CA ASP A 21 -0.46 -16.79 10.13
C ASP A 21 -1.85 -16.79 9.46
N GLY A 22 -2.07 -17.71 8.56
CA GLY A 22 -3.32 -17.78 7.80
C GLY A 22 -3.49 -16.58 6.89
N ASN A 23 -4.48 -15.76 7.19
CA ASN A 23 -4.73 -14.53 6.41
C ASN A 23 -4.39 -13.28 7.21
N THR A 24 -3.56 -13.42 8.24
CA THR A 24 -3.06 -12.29 9.01
C THR A 24 -1.54 -12.21 8.82
N ALA A 25 -1.03 -11.03 8.54
CA ALA A 25 0.41 -10.83 8.37
C ALA A 25 0.89 -9.66 9.19
N ARG A 26 2.09 -9.79 9.76
CA ARG A 26 2.78 -8.68 10.41
C ARG A 26 3.91 -8.27 9.50
N LEU A 27 3.99 -7.00 9.23
CA LEU A 27 4.88 -6.45 8.21
C LEU A 27 5.63 -5.24 8.75
N ALA A 28 6.69 -4.87 8.06
CA ALA A 28 7.40 -3.62 8.34
C ALA A 28 7.84 -3.03 7.01
N ILE A 29 8.03 -1.71 6.98
CA ILE A 29 8.52 -1.06 5.79
C ILE A 29 10.03 -1.10 5.83
N ARG A 30 10.66 -1.49 4.71
CA ARG A 30 12.11 -1.49 4.65
C ARG A 30 12.61 -0.07 4.50
N LYS A 31 13.73 0.23 5.14
CA LYS A 31 14.36 1.52 5.00
C LYS A 31 15.00 1.63 3.63
N ASP A 32 15.12 2.87 3.15
CA ASP A 32 15.87 3.14 1.95
C ASP A 32 17.30 2.69 2.17
N ALA A 33 17.92 2.11 1.16
CA ALA A 33 19.28 1.59 1.28
C ALA A 33 20.30 2.67 1.63
N GLN A 34 20.02 3.92 1.31
CA GLN A 34 20.97 4.99 1.54
C GLN A 34 20.54 5.96 2.65
N SER A 35 19.50 5.66 3.39
CA SER A 35 19.07 6.54 4.47
C SER A 35 18.25 5.75 5.46
N ASP A 36 17.94 6.38 6.60
CA ASP A 36 17.07 5.76 7.58
C ASP A 36 15.60 6.11 7.36
N PHE A 37 15.29 6.82 6.28
CA PHE A 37 13.92 7.18 6.02
C PHE A 37 13.14 6.00 5.48
N PHE A 38 11.91 5.83 5.92
CA PHE A 38 11.02 4.85 5.35
C PHE A 38 9.59 5.37 5.50
N GLN A 39 8.84 5.30 4.45
CA GLN A 39 7.41 5.69 4.43
C GLN A 39 6.70 4.92 3.34
N TRP A 40 7.36 4.66 2.22
CA TRP A 40 6.76 4.01 1.06
C TRP A 40 6.67 2.51 1.27
N PHE A 41 5.49 1.94 1.05
CA PHE A 41 5.34 0.51 0.97
C PHE A 41 4.56 0.16 -0.29
N HIS A 42 4.78 -1.01 -0.83
CA HIS A 42 4.05 -1.52 -1.98
C HIS A 42 4.33 -3.01 -2.04
N PHE A 43 3.29 -3.82 -1.97
CA PHE A 43 3.45 -5.27 -1.96
C PHE A 43 2.21 -5.93 -2.55
N ARG A 44 2.36 -7.20 -2.90
CA ARG A 44 1.29 -7.99 -3.48
C ARG A 44 0.96 -9.14 -2.54
N VAL A 45 -0.32 -9.40 -2.38
CA VAL A 45 -0.81 -10.53 -1.58
C VAL A 45 -1.50 -11.50 -2.51
N SER A 46 -1.21 -12.79 -2.38
CA SER A 46 -1.90 -13.82 -3.14
C SER A 46 -2.46 -14.87 -2.19
N GLY A 47 -3.44 -15.62 -2.66
CA GLY A 47 -4.01 -16.71 -1.90
C GLY A 47 -5.12 -16.34 -0.93
N ALA A 48 -5.66 -15.11 -1.02
CA ALA A 48 -6.67 -14.66 -0.08
C ALA A 48 -8.03 -14.43 -0.71
N GLN A 49 -8.32 -15.08 -1.84
CA GLN A 49 -9.58 -14.85 -2.53
C GLN A 49 -10.76 -15.12 -1.59
N ALA A 50 -11.64 -14.15 -1.45
CA ALA A 50 -12.84 -14.22 -0.62
C ALA A 50 -12.54 -14.42 0.87
N ARG A 51 -11.30 -14.17 1.31
CA ARG A 51 -10.93 -14.26 2.72
C ARG A 51 -10.58 -12.88 3.22
N GLU A 52 -10.93 -12.58 4.45
CA GLU A 52 -10.63 -11.26 4.99
C GLU A 52 -9.18 -11.19 5.42
N LEU A 53 -8.43 -10.34 4.75
CA LEU A 53 -7.03 -10.11 5.11
C LEU A 53 -6.93 -9.16 6.29
N THR A 54 -5.98 -9.41 7.16
CA THR A 54 -5.59 -8.47 8.21
C THR A 54 -4.08 -8.27 8.06
N LEU A 55 -3.68 -7.08 7.64
CA LEU A 55 -2.28 -6.77 7.39
C LEU A 55 -1.85 -5.70 8.37
N LYS A 56 -0.85 -6.00 9.19
CA LYS A 56 -0.40 -5.08 10.22
C LYS A 56 0.99 -4.60 9.90
N ILE A 57 1.14 -3.33 9.56
CA ILE A 57 2.44 -2.73 9.30
C ILE A 57 2.89 -2.05 10.59
N THR A 58 3.96 -2.55 11.19
CA THR A 58 4.38 -2.15 12.53
C THR A 58 5.56 -1.18 12.47
N GLY A 59 5.90 -0.59 13.61
CA GLY A 59 7.08 0.27 13.73
C GLY A 59 6.94 1.62 13.06
N LEU A 60 5.74 2.09 12.80
CA LEU A 60 5.53 3.27 12.00
C LEU A 60 5.77 4.59 12.74
N ASN A 61 5.90 4.54 14.07
CA ASN A 61 6.23 5.77 14.81
C ASN A 61 7.62 6.27 14.44
N ALA A 62 8.47 5.41 13.91
CA ALA A 62 9.82 5.80 13.47
C ALA A 62 9.89 6.11 11.98
N SER A 63 8.76 6.12 11.28
CA SER A 63 8.77 6.40 9.84
C SER A 63 9.10 7.86 9.58
N ALA A 64 9.34 8.19 8.31
CA ALA A 64 9.74 9.55 7.93
C ALA A 64 8.66 10.58 8.23
N TYR A 65 7.39 10.19 8.18
CA TYR A 65 6.30 11.12 8.45
C TYR A 65 5.25 10.40 9.31
N PRO A 66 5.54 10.21 10.60
CA PRO A 66 4.62 9.43 11.43
C PRO A 66 3.27 10.11 11.64
N GLY A 67 3.22 11.42 11.53
CA GLY A 67 1.94 12.14 11.67
C GLY A 67 0.97 11.91 10.52
N GLY A 68 1.40 11.24 9.46
CA GLY A 68 0.52 10.93 8.35
C GLY A 68 -0.32 9.69 8.54
N TRP A 69 -0.03 8.87 9.56
CA TRP A 69 -0.73 7.59 9.70
C TRP A 69 -2.12 7.70 10.33
N PRO A 70 -2.38 8.56 11.33
CA PRO A 70 -3.73 8.66 11.88
C PRO A 70 -4.72 9.08 10.79
N GLY A 71 -5.78 8.31 10.62
CA GLY A 71 -6.79 8.60 9.60
C GLY A 71 -6.41 8.18 8.20
N TYR A 72 -5.23 7.59 8.02
CA TYR A 72 -4.75 7.18 6.71
C TYR A 72 -5.40 5.86 6.31
N HIS A 73 -5.69 5.68 5.02
CA HIS A 73 -6.18 4.44 4.47
C HIS A 73 -5.27 4.01 3.34
N ALA A 74 -4.81 2.76 3.36
CA ALA A 74 -3.90 2.25 2.36
C ALA A 74 -4.56 2.17 0.99
N ALA A 75 -3.80 2.40 -0.06
CA ALA A 75 -4.29 2.20 -1.42
C ALA A 75 -4.32 0.71 -1.72
N VAL A 76 -5.33 0.23 -2.42
CA VAL A 76 -5.47 -1.17 -2.76
C VAL A 76 -5.97 -1.30 -4.20
N SER A 77 -5.47 -2.30 -4.91
CA SER A 77 -5.93 -2.59 -6.27
C SER A 77 -5.88 -4.10 -6.50
N GLU A 78 -6.81 -4.61 -7.29
CA GLU A 78 -6.78 -6.02 -7.67
C GLU A 78 -6.34 -6.20 -9.11
N ASP A 79 -6.08 -5.13 -9.86
CA ASP A 79 -5.65 -5.20 -11.25
C ASP A 79 -4.53 -4.22 -11.58
N ARG A 80 -4.10 -3.41 -10.62
CA ARG A 80 -3.06 -2.39 -10.78
C ARG A 80 -3.48 -1.24 -11.70
N GLU A 81 -4.73 -1.20 -12.08
CA GLU A 81 -5.26 -0.13 -12.90
C GLU A 81 -6.16 0.78 -12.09
N TYR A 82 -7.06 0.21 -11.34
CA TYR A 82 -7.99 0.97 -10.53
C TYR A 82 -7.60 0.78 -9.08
N TRP A 83 -7.37 1.88 -8.40
CA TRP A 83 -6.92 1.90 -7.01
C TRP A 83 -7.98 2.54 -6.14
N GLY A 84 -8.32 1.86 -5.06
CA GLY A 84 -9.23 2.39 -4.05
C GLY A 84 -8.52 2.49 -2.73
N ARG A 85 -9.29 2.61 -1.66
CA ARG A 85 -8.73 2.69 -0.31
C ARG A 85 -9.24 1.52 0.49
N ALA A 86 -8.35 0.84 1.18
CA ALA A 86 -8.72 -0.26 2.06
C ALA A 86 -9.01 0.27 3.45
N ASP A 87 -9.89 -0.42 4.18
CA ASP A 87 -10.19 -0.05 5.55
C ASP A 87 -8.90 -0.15 6.36
N SER A 88 -8.51 0.90 7.03
CA SER A 88 -7.25 0.96 7.76
C SER A 88 -7.43 1.74 9.06
N THR A 89 -6.79 1.25 10.12
CA THR A 89 -6.79 1.96 11.40
C THR A 89 -5.36 2.01 11.91
N PHE A 90 -5.01 3.08 12.60
CA PHE A 90 -3.67 3.27 13.12
C PHE A 90 -3.71 3.35 14.64
N ASP A 91 -2.86 2.55 15.30
CA ASP A 91 -2.75 2.58 16.75
C ASP A 91 -1.28 2.85 17.08
N SER A 92 -1.00 4.04 17.62
CA SER A 92 0.37 4.45 17.91
C SER A 92 0.97 3.71 19.08
N GLN A 93 0.15 2.99 19.85
CA GLN A 93 0.63 2.27 21.02
C GLN A 93 0.93 0.80 20.72
N GLU A 94 0.47 0.30 19.60
CA GLU A 94 0.66 -1.11 19.26
C GLU A 94 1.96 -1.28 18.49
N GLU A 95 2.87 -2.09 19.01
CA GLU A 95 4.12 -2.49 18.32
C GLU A 95 4.86 -1.33 17.65
N GLY A 96 5.03 -0.24 18.36
CA GLY A 96 5.76 0.91 17.82
C GLY A 96 4.99 1.71 16.79
N GLY A 97 3.69 1.59 16.79
CA GLY A 97 2.80 2.25 15.83
C GLY A 97 2.42 1.30 14.71
N THR A 98 1.19 0.82 14.71
CA THR A 98 0.74 -0.19 13.76
C THR A 98 -0.44 0.31 12.94
N LEU A 99 -0.32 0.20 11.63
CA LEU A 99 -1.42 0.40 10.71
C LEU A 99 -2.01 -0.97 10.41
N THR A 100 -3.28 -1.17 10.73
CA THR A 100 -3.97 -2.42 10.44
C THR A 100 -4.87 -2.20 9.23
N ILE A 101 -4.63 -2.96 8.17
CA ILE A 101 -5.38 -2.89 6.93
C ILE A 101 -6.26 -4.12 6.86
N ARG A 102 -7.55 -3.92 6.61
CA ARG A 102 -8.48 -5.03 6.43
C ARG A 102 -9.08 -4.96 5.06
N TYR A 103 -9.09 -6.07 4.35
CA TYR A 103 -9.58 -6.09 2.98
C TYR A 103 -9.95 -7.53 2.59
N ARG A 104 -11.03 -7.70 1.85
CA ARG A 104 -11.43 -9.01 1.36
C ARG A 104 -11.33 -8.99 -0.17
N PRO A 105 -10.28 -9.57 -0.75
CA PRO A 105 -10.14 -9.56 -2.20
C PRO A 105 -11.21 -10.40 -2.88
N ALA A 106 -11.69 -9.94 -4.01
CA ALA A 106 -12.58 -10.73 -4.83
C ALA A 106 -11.79 -11.73 -5.67
N GLY A 107 -10.58 -11.36 -6.07
CA GLY A 107 -9.73 -12.21 -6.89
C GLY A 107 -8.58 -12.81 -6.11
N SER A 108 -7.67 -13.46 -6.81
CA SER A 108 -6.57 -14.16 -6.17
C SER A 108 -5.39 -13.26 -5.84
N LEU A 109 -5.35 -12.05 -6.35
CA LEU A 109 -4.24 -11.12 -6.12
C LEU A 109 -4.78 -9.77 -5.65
N ALA A 110 -4.03 -9.12 -4.78
CA ALA A 110 -4.33 -7.75 -4.39
C ALA A 110 -3.00 -7.05 -4.13
N TRP A 111 -2.88 -5.80 -4.57
CA TRP A 111 -1.71 -4.98 -4.35
C TRP A 111 -2.07 -3.87 -3.37
N PHE A 112 -1.15 -3.59 -2.44
CA PHE A 112 -1.34 -2.53 -1.45
C PHE A 112 -0.16 -1.58 -1.55
N ALA A 113 -0.40 -0.29 -1.41
CA ALA A 113 0.66 0.71 -1.50
C ALA A 113 0.33 1.92 -0.63
N TYR A 114 1.34 2.71 -0.31
CA TYR A 114 1.17 3.93 0.47
C TYR A 114 0.25 4.89 -0.28
N PHE A 115 0.45 5.01 -1.60
CA PHE A 115 -0.51 5.66 -2.49
C PHE A 115 -0.39 4.96 -3.84
N ALA A 116 -1.34 5.21 -4.74
CA ALA A 116 -1.35 4.53 -6.03
C ALA A 116 -0.03 4.80 -6.76
N PRO A 117 0.73 3.76 -7.11
CA PRO A 117 2.00 3.97 -7.79
C PRO A 117 1.79 4.27 -9.25
N TYR A 118 2.69 5.06 -9.83
CA TYR A 118 2.66 5.35 -11.24
C TYR A 118 3.98 4.96 -11.84
N SER A 119 3.94 4.18 -12.93
CA SER A 119 5.12 3.99 -13.75
C SER A 119 5.34 5.28 -14.52
N TRP A 120 6.49 5.40 -15.15
CA TRP A 120 6.80 6.58 -15.96
C TRP A 120 5.74 6.77 -17.04
N GLU A 121 5.33 5.68 -17.70
CA GLU A 121 4.34 5.78 -18.74
C GLU A 121 2.98 6.25 -18.23
N ARG A 122 2.55 5.72 -17.10
CA ARG A 122 1.28 6.14 -16.54
C ARG A 122 1.30 7.60 -16.12
N HIS A 123 2.43 8.07 -15.61
CA HIS A 123 2.56 9.45 -15.23
C HIS A 123 2.45 10.35 -16.46
N GLN A 124 3.07 9.96 -17.56
CA GLN A 124 2.98 10.71 -18.80
C GLN A 124 1.54 10.72 -19.33
N ASP A 125 0.86 9.60 -19.27
CA ASP A 125 -0.52 9.51 -19.69
C ASP A 125 -1.42 10.42 -18.86
N LEU A 126 -1.20 10.48 -17.57
CA LEU A 126 -1.98 11.34 -16.70
C LEU A 126 -1.79 12.80 -17.06
N ILE A 127 -0.58 13.22 -17.29
CA ILE A 127 -0.29 14.59 -17.67
C ILE A 127 -0.93 14.92 -19.01
N ALA A 128 -0.79 14.05 -19.98
CA ALA A 128 -1.35 14.27 -21.30
C ALA A 128 -2.87 14.37 -21.25
N THR A 129 -3.50 13.51 -20.50
CA THR A 129 -4.94 13.53 -20.35
C THR A 129 -5.39 14.83 -19.70
N THR A 130 -4.69 15.28 -18.69
CA THR A 130 -5.04 16.52 -18.02
C THR A 130 -4.90 17.71 -18.96
N ALA A 131 -3.86 17.72 -19.75
CA ALA A 131 -3.63 18.82 -20.67
C ALA A 131 -4.70 18.87 -21.78
N LEU A 132 -5.14 17.67 -22.23
CA LEU A 132 -6.14 17.63 -23.28
C LEU A 132 -7.51 17.92 -22.77
N SER A 133 -7.76 17.80 -21.50
CA SER A 133 -9.04 18.09 -20.94
C SER A 133 -9.10 19.56 -20.71
N ASP A 134 -9.10 20.31 -21.72
CA ASP A 134 -9.07 21.66 -21.59
C ASP A 134 -10.10 22.23 -20.73
N GLY A 135 -9.87 23.23 -20.09
CA GLY A 135 -10.78 23.79 -19.24
C GLY A 135 -10.76 23.21 -17.92
N VAL A 136 -10.26 22.05 -17.81
CA VAL A 136 -10.11 21.48 -16.60
C VAL A 136 -8.95 22.13 -16.02
N GLN A 137 -8.91 22.34 -14.87
CA GLN A 137 -7.87 22.85 -14.34
C GLN A 137 -6.94 21.94 -14.26
N HIS A 138 -5.92 21.91 -14.51
CA HIS A 138 -4.93 21.03 -14.54
C HIS A 138 -4.53 20.58 -13.20
N ARG A 139 -5.39 20.27 -12.37
CA ARG A 139 -5.06 19.74 -11.24
C ARG A 139 -4.59 18.50 -11.50
N VAL A 140 -3.75 18.18 -11.54
CA VAL A 140 -3.31 17.08 -11.83
C VAL A 140 -3.43 16.15 -10.96
N LEU A 141 -3.62 15.95 -10.78
CA LEU A 141 -3.69 15.30 -10.18
C LEU A 141 -3.52 14.91 -9.33
N GLY A 142 -3.35 14.94 -9.14
CA GLY A 142 -3.23 14.79 -8.37
C GLY A 142 -4.01 14.46 -8.00
N HIS A 143 -4.27 14.47 -8.38
CA HIS A 143 -4.98 14.64 -8.17
C HIS A 143 -5.13 14.10 -8.09
#